data_5b97396db8ee26f01f9fb51058c0f5aa
#
_entry.id   5b97396db8ee26f01f9fb51058c0f5aa
#
_cell.length_a   1.000
_cell.length_b   1.000
_cell.length_c   1.000
_cell.angle_alpha   90.00
_cell.angle_beta   90.00
_cell.angle_gamma   90.00
#
_symmetry.space_group_name_H-M   'P 1'
#
loop_
_entity.id
_entity.type
_entity.pdbx_description
1 polymer ?
#
loop_
_entity_poly.entity_id
_entity_poly.type
_entity_poly.pdbx_seq_one_letter_code
_entity_poly.pdbx_strand_id
1 'polypeptide(L)'
;MKISCFTDYGPLNSKPVFEAFIKSMRQYGDTVFVNKDDGQCDVAVIWSVLWQGRMAKYRNIWDTYRNKNKPVVVIEVGGIKRNETWKIGINGINREADFVNNVVDGERWKKFNVELKPWKQTGNDIIICGQHGNSHQWRNNP
;
A
#
# COMPACT_ATOMS: atom_id res chain seq x y z
N MET A 1 10.32 -15.01 9.69
CA MET A 1 10.82 -14.16 8.57
C MET A 1 11.55 -12.94 9.13
N LYS A 2 12.52 -12.37 8.41
CA LYS A 2 13.15 -11.09 8.77
C LYS A 2 12.55 -9.98 7.93
N ILE A 3 11.96 -8.99 8.57
CA ILE A 3 11.20 -7.89 7.93
C ILE A 3 11.90 -6.57 8.24
N SER A 4 12.15 -5.74 7.25
CA SER A 4 12.63 -4.37 7.42
C SER A 4 11.53 -3.36 7.11
N CYS A 5 11.03 -2.65 8.15
CA CYS A 5 10.01 -1.61 8.02
C CYS A 5 10.67 -0.23 7.97
N PHE A 6 10.48 0.49 6.88
CA PHE A 6 11.02 1.84 6.67
C PHE A 6 9.92 2.88 6.91
N THR A 7 9.94 3.49 8.07
CA THR A 7 8.86 4.39 8.54
C THR A 7 9.16 5.87 8.41
N ASP A 8 10.45 6.26 8.26
CA ASP A 8 10.91 7.65 8.38
C ASP A 8 10.42 8.58 7.26
N TYR A 9 10.11 8.02 6.10
CA TYR A 9 9.75 8.82 4.93
C TYR A 9 8.25 8.85 4.64
N GLY A 10 7.45 8.19 5.47
CA GLY A 10 5.99 8.18 5.35
C GLY A 10 5.33 9.48 5.82
N PRO A 11 4.07 9.73 5.44
CA PRO A 11 3.28 10.82 5.99
C PRO A 11 2.94 10.56 7.47
N LEU A 12 2.52 11.61 8.21
CA LEU A 12 2.21 11.48 9.63
C LEU A 12 1.14 10.41 9.93
N ASN A 13 0.16 10.26 9.06
CA ASN A 13 -0.88 9.25 9.20
C ASN A 13 -0.41 7.81 8.91
N SER A 14 0.79 7.61 8.39
CA SER A 14 1.37 6.27 8.22
C SER A 14 1.87 5.66 9.53
N LYS A 15 2.23 6.50 10.51
CA LYS A 15 2.86 6.06 11.76
C LYS A 15 2.03 5.02 12.52
N PRO A 16 0.74 5.26 12.86
CA PRO A 16 -0.06 4.27 13.58
C PRO A 16 -0.27 2.98 12.77
N VAL A 17 -0.27 3.08 11.45
CA VAL A 17 -0.41 1.91 10.57
C VAL A 17 0.84 1.03 10.63
N PHE A 18 2.02 1.63 10.53
CA PHE A 18 3.28 0.91 10.70
C PHE A 18 3.41 0.31 12.09
N GLU A 19 3.03 1.03 13.15
CA GLU A 19 3.06 0.52 14.51
C GLU A 19 2.19 -0.72 14.67
N ALA A 20 0.95 -0.69 14.13
CA ALA A 20 0.05 -1.83 14.14
C ALA A 20 0.61 -3.02 13.34
N PHE A 21 1.17 -2.76 12.16
CA PHE A 21 1.80 -3.78 11.33
C PHE A 21 2.99 -4.43 12.05
N ILE A 22 3.92 -3.64 12.58
CA ILE A 22 5.10 -4.11 13.30
C ILE A 22 4.70 -4.97 14.51
N LYS A 23 3.74 -4.48 15.29
CA LYS A 23 3.21 -5.22 16.45
C LYS A 23 2.65 -6.57 16.03
N SER A 24 1.85 -6.60 14.97
CA SER A 24 1.23 -7.82 14.46
C SER A 24 2.28 -8.83 14.00
N MET A 25 3.26 -8.41 13.18
CA MET A 25 4.30 -9.31 12.69
C MET A 25 5.14 -9.90 13.82
N ARG A 26 5.48 -9.11 14.82
CA ARG A 26 6.19 -9.61 16.01
C ARG A 26 5.37 -10.64 16.80
N GLN A 27 4.06 -10.46 16.89
CA GLN A 27 3.16 -11.43 17.52
C GLN A 27 3.11 -12.76 16.77
N TYR A 28 3.31 -12.74 15.45
CA TYR A 28 3.44 -13.96 14.63
C TYR A 28 4.84 -14.61 14.68
N GLY A 29 5.77 -14.05 15.47
CA GLY A 29 7.12 -14.59 15.62
C GLY A 29 8.12 -14.09 14.59
N ASP A 30 7.78 -13.08 13.81
CA ASP A 30 8.71 -12.47 12.85
C ASP A 30 9.70 -11.52 13.53
N THR A 31 10.92 -11.48 13.02
CA THR A 31 11.93 -10.48 13.42
C THR A 31 11.73 -9.21 12.62
N VAL A 32 11.36 -8.11 13.29
CA VAL A 32 11.09 -6.84 12.62
C VAL A 32 12.11 -5.79 13.01
N PHE A 33 12.87 -5.31 12.03
CA PHE A 33 13.76 -4.17 12.10
C PHE A 33 13.00 -2.90 11.68
N VAL A 34 13.29 -1.77 12.32
CA VAL A 34 12.67 -0.48 12.01
C VAL A 34 13.75 0.47 11.54
N ASN A 35 13.61 0.99 10.32
CA ASN A 35 14.55 1.89 9.65
C ASN A 35 16.00 1.36 9.60
N LYS A 36 16.13 0.04 9.64
CA LYS A 36 17.42 -0.68 9.56
C LYS A 36 17.27 -1.85 8.62
N ASP A 37 18.32 -2.14 7.89
CA ASP A 37 18.47 -3.33 7.08
C ASP A 37 19.86 -3.91 7.32
N ASP A 38 19.91 -5.15 7.80
CA ASP A 38 21.17 -5.88 7.99
C ASP A 38 21.66 -6.55 6.70
N GLY A 39 21.02 -6.26 5.56
CA GLY A 39 21.30 -6.88 4.27
C GLY A 39 20.74 -8.30 4.11
N GLN A 40 20.16 -8.87 5.18
CA GLN A 40 19.62 -10.23 5.21
C GLN A 40 18.10 -10.29 5.36
N CYS A 41 17.42 -9.13 5.43
CA CYS A 41 15.98 -9.11 5.51
C CYS A 41 15.34 -9.74 4.27
N ASP A 42 14.29 -10.51 4.50
CA ASP A 42 13.56 -11.24 3.45
C ASP A 42 12.63 -10.31 2.66
N VAL A 43 12.10 -9.28 3.33
CA VAL A 43 11.10 -8.36 2.80
C VAL A 43 11.29 -6.95 3.34
N ALA A 44 11.08 -5.94 2.49
CA ALA A 44 10.95 -4.55 2.90
C ALA A 44 9.48 -4.15 3.00
N VAL A 45 9.17 -3.24 3.92
CA VAL A 45 7.85 -2.61 4.04
C VAL A 45 8.03 -1.10 3.93
N ILE A 46 7.34 -0.49 2.98
CA ILE A 46 7.40 0.93 2.69
C ILE A 46 5.99 1.54 2.57
N TRP A 47 5.92 2.87 2.65
CA TRP A 47 4.70 3.61 2.38
C TRP A 47 4.71 4.14 0.95
N SER A 48 3.70 3.75 0.18
CA SER A 48 3.49 4.23 -1.18
C SER A 48 4.62 3.91 -2.19
N VAL A 49 4.34 4.17 -3.44
CA VAL A 49 5.27 4.15 -4.57
C VAL A 49 5.33 5.51 -5.27
N LEU A 50 4.92 6.56 -4.57
CA LEU A 50 5.03 7.93 -5.05
C LEU A 50 6.44 8.44 -4.76
N TRP A 51 7.31 8.35 -5.73
CA TRP A 51 8.73 8.74 -5.63
C TRP A 51 8.92 10.25 -5.64
N GLN A 52 8.18 10.99 -4.77
CA GLN A 52 8.20 12.45 -4.71
C GLN A 52 8.40 12.97 -3.30
N GLY A 53 9.00 14.16 -3.18
CA GLY A 53 9.28 14.77 -1.90
C GLY A 53 10.10 13.85 -0.98
N ARG A 54 9.75 13.81 0.29
CA ARG A 54 10.43 12.94 1.27
C ARG A 54 10.31 11.45 0.93
N MET A 55 9.23 11.03 0.28
CA MET A 55 9.01 9.64 -0.11
C MET A 55 9.89 9.19 -1.28
N ALA A 56 10.59 10.11 -1.95
CA ALA A 56 11.54 9.76 -3.00
C ALA A 56 12.63 8.79 -2.51
N LYS A 57 12.99 8.87 -1.22
CA LYS A 57 13.98 7.97 -0.61
C LYS A 57 13.54 6.50 -0.57
N TYR A 58 12.25 6.22 -0.59
CA TYR A 58 11.75 4.85 -0.70
C TYR A 58 12.13 4.19 -2.03
N ARG A 59 12.41 4.98 -3.07
CA ARG A 59 12.84 4.45 -4.36
C ARG A 59 14.10 3.61 -4.25
N ASN A 60 15.10 4.08 -3.51
CA ASN A 60 16.35 3.33 -3.32
C ASN A 60 16.12 2.02 -2.56
N ILE A 61 15.24 2.03 -1.56
CA ILE A 61 14.87 0.82 -0.82
C ILE A 61 14.18 -0.17 -1.75
N TRP A 62 13.19 0.31 -2.51
CA TRP A 62 12.51 -0.46 -3.52
C TRP A 62 13.48 -1.12 -4.51
N ASP A 63 14.32 -0.31 -5.15
CA ASP A 63 15.27 -0.80 -6.15
C ASP A 63 16.26 -1.82 -5.53
N THR A 64 16.73 -1.59 -4.29
CA THR A 64 17.62 -2.51 -3.58
C THR A 64 17.01 -3.89 -3.39
N TYR A 65 15.75 -3.95 -2.93
CA TYR A 65 15.07 -5.24 -2.70
C TYR A 65 14.67 -5.90 -4.01
N ARG A 66 14.12 -5.14 -4.96
CA ARG A 66 13.70 -5.67 -6.26
C ARG A 66 14.87 -6.21 -7.09
N ASN A 67 16.02 -5.57 -7.07
CA ASN A 67 17.23 -6.05 -7.75
C ASN A 67 17.76 -7.35 -7.14
N LYS A 68 17.44 -7.65 -5.88
CA LYS A 68 17.74 -8.90 -5.21
C LYS A 68 16.61 -9.94 -5.32
N ASN A 69 15.59 -9.69 -6.14
CA ASN A 69 14.37 -10.49 -6.25
C ASN A 69 13.63 -10.69 -4.91
N LYS A 70 13.80 -9.76 -3.97
CA LYS A 70 13.09 -9.77 -2.70
C LYS A 70 11.79 -8.97 -2.82
N PRO A 71 10.69 -9.41 -2.18
CA PRO A 71 9.43 -8.69 -2.21
C PRO A 71 9.50 -7.38 -1.41
N VAL A 72 8.69 -6.41 -1.86
CA VAL A 72 8.44 -5.17 -1.15
C VAL A 72 6.95 -5.07 -0.86
N VAL A 73 6.59 -5.05 0.40
CA VAL A 73 5.21 -4.75 0.84
C VAL A 73 5.01 -3.25 0.82
N VAL A 74 4.01 -2.82 0.10
CA VAL A 74 3.64 -1.40 -0.02
C VAL A 74 2.33 -1.16 0.70
N ILE A 75 2.33 -0.21 1.62
CA ILE A 75 1.13 0.26 2.32
C ILE A 75 0.73 1.61 1.73
N GLU A 76 -0.55 1.80 1.46
CA GLU A 76 -1.10 3.05 0.92
C GLU A 76 -2.47 3.33 1.53
N VAL A 77 -2.92 4.57 1.43
CA VAL A 77 -4.26 4.98 1.86
C VAL A 77 -5.31 4.19 1.09
N GLY A 78 -6.26 3.61 1.80
CA GLY A 78 -7.38 2.89 1.22
C GLY A 78 -8.38 3.82 0.53
N GLY A 79 -9.07 3.30 -0.48
CA GLY A 79 -10.06 4.05 -1.26
C GLY A 79 -11.46 4.04 -0.66
N ILE A 80 -11.75 3.18 0.32
CA ILE A 80 -13.12 3.01 0.84
C ILE A 80 -13.42 4.01 1.94
N LYS A 81 -12.75 3.90 3.07
CA LYS A 81 -12.90 4.84 4.19
C LYS A 81 -11.52 5.42 4.50
N ARG A 82 -11.32 6.68 4.13
CA ARG A 82 -10.04 7.37 4.35
C ARG A 82 -9.72 7.42 5.84
N ASN A 83 -8.46 7.12 6.20
CA ASN A 83 -7.94 7.01 7.56
C ASN A 83 -8.51 5.86 8.42
N GLU A 84 -9.34 5.00 7.85
CA GLU A 84 -9.84 3.78 8.49
C GLU A 84 -9.42 2.52 7.74
N THR A 85 -9.18 2.63 6.45
CA THR A 85 -8.82 1.50 5.60
C THR A 85 -7.51 1.75 4.87
N TRP A 86 -6.76 0.69 4.64
CA TRP A 86 -5.45 0.73 4.03
C TRP A 86 -5.39 -0.28 2.89
N LYS A 87 -4.69 0.08 1.85
CA LYS A 87 -4.35 -0.82 0.76
C LYS A 87 -2.97 -1.40 1.03
N ILE A 88 -2.82 -2.70 0.95
CA ILE A 88 -1.55 -3.39 1.10
C ILE A 88 -1.36 -4.27 -0.12
N GLY A 89 -0.25 -4.08 -0.82
CA GLY A 89 0.10 -4.88 -1.99
C GLY A 89 1.57 -5.30 -1.94
N ILE A 90 1.88 -6.40 -2.58
CA ILE A 90 3.26 -6.85 -2.77
C ILE A 90 3.74 -6.34 -4.11
N ASN A 91 4.88 -5.67 -4.13
CA ASN A 91 5.52 -5.12 -5.32
C ASN A 91 4.67 -4.12 -6.11
N GLY A 92 3.79 -3.40 -5.45
CA GLY A 92 2.94 -2.39 -6.05
C GLY A 92 1.72 -2.05 -5.22
N ILE A 93 0.87 -1.16 -5.74
CA ILE A 93 -0.40 -0.75 -5.12
C ILE A 93 -1.58 -0.72 -6.10
N ASN A 94 -1.34 -0.93 -7.37
CA ASN A 94 -2.35 -0.93 -8.42
C ASN A 94 -2.38 -2.29 -9.12
N ARG A 95 -2.68 -2.31 -10.42
CA ARG A 95 -2.80 -3.54 -11.21
C ARG A 95 -1.51 -4.38 -11.26
N GLU A 96 -0.36 -3.77 -11.05
CA GLU A 96 0.94 -4.43 -10.99
C GLU A 96 1.22 -5.14 -9.65
N ALA A 97 0.39 -4.88 -8.66
CA ALA A 97 0.56 -5.43 -7.32
C ALA A 97 -0.04 -6.83 -7.20
N ASP A 98 0.62 -7.67 -6.43
CA ASP A 98 0.00 -8.87 -5.90
C ASP A 98 -0.70 -8.55 -4.58
N PHE A 99 -2.01 -8.72 -4.55
CA PHE A 99 -2.84 -8.51 -3.36
C PHE A 99 -3.13 -9.80 -2.59
N VAL A 100 -2.52 -10.91 -3.00
CA VAL A 100 -2.66 -12.24 -2.37
C VAL A 100 -4.13 -12.64 -2.21
N ASN A 101 -4.94 -12.39 -3.23
CA ASN A 101 -6.38 -12.66 -3.21
C ASN A 101 -6.68 -14.09 -3.69
N ASN A 102 -6.22 -15.10 -2.96
CA ASN A 102 -6.46 -16.49 -3.30
C ASN A 102 -7.92 -16.93 -3.06
N VAL A 103 -8.63 -16.22 -2.17
CA VAL A 103 -10.04 -16.44 -1.89
C VAL A 103 -10.78 -15.10 -1.89
N VAL A 104 -11.77 -14.96 -2.75
CA VAL A 104 -12.61 -13.76 -2.85
C VAL A 104 -14.02 -14.13 -2.39
N ASP A 105 -14.26 -14.11 -1.10
CA ASP A 105 -15.53 -14.48 -0.47
C ASP A 105 -16.40 -13.26 -0.07
N GLY A 106 -15.88 -12.05 -0.26
CA GLY A 106 -16.56 -10.82 0.13
C GLY A 106 -16.59 -10.52 1.63
N GLU A 107 -15.98 -11.36 2.47
CA GLU A 107 -16.03 -11.16 3.93
C GLU A 107 -15.39 -9.85 4.38
N ARG A 108 -14.30 -9.43 3.74
CA ARG A 108 -13.68 -8.13 4.02
C ARG A 108 -14.58 -6.96 3.62
N TRP A 109 -15.33 -7.09 2.52
CA TRP A 109 -16.30 -6.08 2.10
C TRP A 109 -17.43 -5.92 3.11
N LYS A 110 -17.99 -7.03 3.59
CA LYS A 110 -19.06 -7.03 4.60
C LYS A 110 -18.66 -6.28 5.87
N LYS A 111 -17.38 -6.39 6.29
CA LYS A 111 -16.86 -5.69 7.48
C LYS A 111 -16.86 -4.16 7.34
N PHE A 112 -16.82 -3.62 6.12
CA PHE A 112 -16.86 -2.18 5.92
C PHE A 112 -18.26 -1.59 6.06
N ASN A 113 -19.29 -2.41 6.05
CA ASN A 113 -20.69 -2.00 6.12
C ASN A 113 -21.01 -0.88 5.12
N VAL A 114 -20.56 -1.05 3.88
CA VAL A 114 -20.80 -0.11 2.78
C VAL A 114 -21.95 -0.64 1.93
N GLU A 115 -23.05 0.10 1.91
CA GLU A 115 -24.18 -0.20 1.05
C GLU A 115 -23.87 0.17 -0.40
N LEU A 116 -24.00 -0.79 -1.31
CA LEU A 116 -23.95 -0.54 -2.73
C LEU A 116 -25.35 -0.10 -3.20
N LYS A 117 -25.48 1.15 -3.56
CA LYS A 117 -26.72 1.66 -4.13
C LYS A 117 -26.91 1.15 -5.56
N PRO A 118 -28.17 0.91 -5.99
CA PRO A 118 -28.46 0.55 -7.37
C PRO A 118 -27.88 1.61 -8.34
N TRP A 119 -27.42 1.13 -9.48
CA TRP A 119 -26.96 2.03 -10.54
C TRP A 119 -28.08 2.94 -11.00
N LYS A 120 -27.86 4.26 -10.98
CA LYS A 120 -28.79 5.24 -11.52
C LYS A 120 -28.53 5.41 -13.02
N GLN A 121 -29.55 5.16 -13.82
CA GLN A 121 -29.53 5.39 -15.26
C GLN A 121 -30.18 6.74 -15.67
N THR A 122 -30.50 7.57 -14.69
CA THR A 122 -31.16 8.86 -14.90
C THR A 122 -30.20 9.99 -14.55
N GLY A 123 -29.97 10.88 -15.47
CA GLY A 123 -29.14 12.06 -15.31
C GLY A 123 -28.91 12.71 -16.67
N ASN A 124 -28.91 14.03 -16.72
CA ASN A 124 -28.70 14.81 -17.95
C ASN A 124 -27.26 15.35 -18.02
N ASP A 125 -26.47 15.13 -16.98
CA ASP A 125 -25.12 15.69 -16.85
C ASP A 125 -24.04 14.68 -17.22
N ILE A 126 -23.03 15.13 -17.95
CA ILE A 126 -21.81 14.39 -18.21
C ILE A 126 -20.80 14.84 -17.16
N ILE A 127 -20.40 13.93 -16.28
CA ILE A 127 -19.39 14.20 -15.25
C ILE A 127 -18.03 13.72 -15.73
N ILE A 128 -17.07 14.64 -15.83
CA ILE A 128 -15.66 14.31 -16.14
C ILE A 128 -14.86 14.38 -14.85
N CYS A 129 -14.39 13.24 -14.37
CA CYS A 129 -13.51 13.14 -13.20
C CYS A 129 -12.06 13.11 -13.67
N GLY A 130 -11.38 14.26 -13.61
CA GLY A 130 -9.96 14.35 -13.94
C GLY A 130 -9.07 13.78 -12.83
N GLN A 131 -7.96 13.21 -13.23
CA GLN A 131 -6.89 12.76 -12.33
C GLN A 131 -5.73 13.76 -12.36
N HIS A 132 -5.07 13.96 -11.23
CA HIS A 132 -3.88 14.82 -11.19
C HIS A 132 -2.78 14.29 -12.13
N GLY A 133 -2.27 15.12 -13.04
CA GLY A 133 -1.34 14.71 -14.11
C GLY A 133 -0.03 14.05 -13.63
N ASN A 134 0.38 14.33 -12.38
CA ASN A 134 1.53 13.68 -11.74
C ASN A 134 1.17 12.43 -10.93
N SER A 135 -0.09 12.00 -10.93
CA SER A 135 -0.50 10.79 -10.24
C SER A 135 0.21 9.57 -10.86
N HIS A 136 0.74 8.71 -10.01
CA HIS A 136 1.32 7.44 -10.43
C HIS A 136 0.31 6.58 -11.21
N GLN A 137 -0.96 6.64 -10.82
CA GLN A 137 -2.03 5.93 -11.50
C GLN A 137 -2.28 6.44 -12.92
N TRP A 138 -2.11 7.74 -13.14
CA TRP A 138 -2.30 8.34 -14.46
C TRP A 138 -1.16 8.03 -15.43
N ARG A 139 0.07 8.07 -14.94
CA ARG A 139 1.27 7.86 -15.77
C ARG A 139 1.37 6.47 -16.40
N ASN A 140 0.72 5.48 -15.81
CA ASN A 140 0.74 4.09 -16.24
C ASN A 140 -0.53 3.68 -17.01
N ASN A 141 -1.40 4.62 -17.31
CA ASN A 141 -2.50 4.40 -18.22
C ASN A 141 -2.06 4.75 -19.66
N PRO A 142 -2.35 3.86 -20.62
CA PRO A 142 -2.11 4.14 -22.05
C PRO A 142 -2.97 5.31 -22.53
#